data_6edc897633e4f7fc49846db703f034e4
#
_entry.id   6edc897633e4f7fc49846db703f034e4
#
_cell.length_a   1.000
_cell.length_b   1.000
_cell.length_c   1.000
_cell.angle_alpha   90.00
_cell.angle_beta   90.00
_cell.angle_gamma   90.00
#
_symmetry.space_group_name_H-M   'P 1'
#
loop_
_entity.id
_entity.type
_entity.pdbx_description
1 polymer ?
#
loop_
_entity_poly.entity_id
_entity_poly.type
_entity_poly.pdbx_seq_one_letter_code
_entity_poly.pdbx_strand_id
1 'polypeptide(L)'
;KGVEDLINEIPNLITPPEEKSEKVNALIFDSYFDSYKGVVASVRVFGGEIKKEMNLKLVNSGFKFDTNELGYFDLNPKKSDNLKFGEVGYIVTGAKDLSQIRVGDTLVAGSDEKPIILSEYEESQPTVFSSIFPSDSDDFTKLRESLDKYVLNDASFVFEPETSSAFGFGFRCGFLGLLHLEIVIERLEREFDLSLIVTPPSVEFKMIRNNDEERVIRNPSILDEYTDIKKLQERVCEVDLLFPKEYLGSIMTLLNDKRGVQEDLNYLSTTMVKLKYKIPLLELVSGFYDTLKSISQGFASIDYKILDFEDGNLVKLDILVNGMVVDSFSSILSKESADFIGRNRVKKLAELIPRQQFDIPIQAAIGSRILSRETVKALRKDVTAKLYGGDVTRKRKLLEKQKEGKKKMRNIGSVEVPKEAFKEFLKQ
;
A
#
# COMPACT_ATOMS: atom_id res chain seq x y z
N LYS A 1 -4.55 -42.12 -7.19
CA LYS A 1 -3.82 -43.04 -8.09
C LYS A 1 -2.69 -42.23 -8.73
N GLY A 2 -1.48 -42.86 -8.92
CA GLY A 2 -0.34 -42.20 -9.60
C GLY A 2 0.60 -41.37 -8.72
N VAL A 3 0.37 -41.22 -7.41
CA VAL A 3 1.27 -40.43 -6.52
C VAL A 3 2.62 -41.11 -6.34
N GLU A 4 2.63 -42.43 -6.15
CA GLU A 4 3.87 -43.23 -6.05
C GLU A 4 4.66 -43.19 -7.35
N ASP A 5 3.96 -43.30 -8.50
CA ASP A 5 4.59 -43.22 -9.82
C ASP A 5 5.23 -41.82 -10.00
N LEU A 6 4.52 -40.73 -9.63
CA LEU A 6 5.04 -39.35 -9.69
C LEU A 6 6.29 -39.19 -8.83
N ILE A 7 6.25 -39.67 -7.57
CA ILE A 7 7.39 -39.56 -6.64
C ILE A 7 8.62 -40.29 -7.20
N ASN A 8 8.42 -41.45 -7.81
CA ASN A 8 9.50 -42.24 -8.42
C ASN A 8 10.05 -41.58 -9.70
N GLU A 9 9.22 -40.88 -10.47
CA GLU A 9 9.65 -40.21 -11.70
C GLU A 9 10.37 -38.90 -11.44
N ILE A 10 10.09 -38.19 -10.35
CA ILE A 10 10.76 -36.90 -10.01
C ILE A 10 12.28 -37.03 -10.02
N PRO A 11 12.93 -38.01 -9.34
CA PRO A 11 14.40 -38.16 -9.36
C PRO A 11 14.97 -38.51 -10.72
N ASN A 12 14.16 -39.13 -11.58
CA ASN A 12 14.59 -39.58 -12.91
C ASN A 12 14.53 -38.47 -13.95
N LEU A 13 13.53 -37.56 -13.81
CA LEU A 13 13.26 -36.50 -14.81
C LEU A 13 13.85 -35.17 -14.44
N ILE A 14 14.04 -34.90 -13.15
CA ILE A 14 14.58 -33.60 -12.68
C ILE A 14 16.06 -33.77 -12.32
N THR A 15 16.94 -33.07 -13.04
CA THR A 15 18.36 -33.04 -12.73
C THR A 15 18.61 -32.43 -11.36
N PRO A 16 19.45 -33.04 -10.51
CA PRO A 16 19.83 -32.45 -9.23
C PRO A 16 20.58 -31.13 -9.43
N PRO A 17 20.57 -30.22 -8.44
CA PRO A 17 21.37 -28.99 -8.50
C PRO A 17 22.85 -29.30 -8.73
N GLU A 18 23.48 -28.53 -9.61
CA GLU A 18 24.91 -28.61 -9.85
C GLU A 18 25.68 -27.71 -8.86
N GLU A 19 26.82 -28.22 -8.36
CA GLU A 19 27.74 -27.41 -7.55
C GLU A 19 28.40 -26.35 -8.41
N LYS A 20 28.08 -25.06 -8.15
CA LYS A 20 28.63 -23.95 -8.95
C LYS A 20 30.07 -23.59 -8.61
N SER A 21 30.56 -23.98 -7.45
CA SER A 21 31.89 -23.62 -6.95
C SER A 21 32.31 -24.53 -5.81
N GLU A 22 33.60 -24.92 -5.78
CA GLU A 22 34.19 -25.55 -4.61
C GLU A 22 34.40 -24.60 -3.43
N LYS A 23 34.36 -23.28 -3.70
CA LYS A 23 34.42 -22.25 -2.68
C LYS A 23 33.04 -22.01 -2.06
N VAL A 24 33.07 -21.52 -0.83
CA VAL A 24 31.82 -21.11 -0.14
C VAL A 24 31.05 -20.09 -0.97
N ASN A 25 29.84 -20.47 -1.30
CA ASN A 25 28.92 -19.64 -2.04
C ASN A 25 27.49 -20.01 -1.61
N ALA A 26 26.76 -19.06 -0.99
CA ALA A 26 25.40 -19.26 -0.56
C ALA A 26 24.53 -18.03 -0.85
N LEU A 27 23.24 -18.26 -1.04
CA LEU A 27 22.25 -17.22 -1.26
C LEU A 27 21.42 -17.02 0.00
N ILE A 28 21.24 -15.77 0.41
CA ILE A 28 20.28 -15.40 1.44
C ILE A 28 18.91 -15.27 0.77
N PHE A 29 17.92 -16.08 1.17
CA PHE A 29 16.58 -16.03 0.62
C PHE A 29 15.53 -15.51 1.60
N ASP A 30 15.90 -15.39 2.89
CA ASP A 30 15.06 -14.82 3.95
C ASP A 30 15.93 -14.33 5.10
N SER A 31 15.42 -13.38 5.90
CA SER A 31 16.07 -12.93 7.13
C SER A 31 15.02 -12.38 8.11
N TYR A 32 15.29 -12.58 9.40
CA TYR A 32 14.44 -12.04 10.46
C TYR A 32 15.31 -11.58 11.65
N PHE A 33 14.74 -10.69 12.44
CA PHE A 33 15.38 -10.20 13.66
C PHE A 33 14.93 -11.00 14.88
N ASP A 34 15.90 -11.52 15.61
CA ASP A 34 15.72 -12.18 16.92
C ASP A 34 16.31 -11.29 18.00
N SER A 35 15.53 -11.00 19.05
CA SER A 35 15.93 -10.08 20.13
C SER A 35 17.18 -10.54 20.90
N TYR A 36 17.51 -11.83 20.88
CA TYR A 36 18.65 -12.41 21.57
C TYR A 36 19.85 -12.69 20.67
N LYS A 37 19.59 -13.05 19.41
CA LYS A 37 20.62 -13.48 18.43
C LYS A 37 20.99 -12.38 17.41
N GLY A 38 20.20 -11.30 17.34
CA GLY A 38 20.30 -10.31 16.27
C GLY A 38 19.70 -10.84 14.96
N VAL A 39 20.22 -10.42 13.83
CA VAL A 39 19.71 -10.87 12.53
C VAL A 39 20.12 -12.32 12.25
N VAL A 40 19.12 -13.14 11.97
CA VAL A 40 19.25 -14.53 11.52
C VAL A 40 18.95 -14.58 10.02
N ALA A 41 19.90 -15.02 9.22
CA ALA A 41 19.77 -15.18 7.79
C ALA A 41 19.45 -16.64 7.43
N SER A 42 18.40 -16.86 6.63
CA SER A 42 18.12 -18.14 6.01
C SER A 42 18.88 -18.26 4.70
N VAL A 43 19.66 -19.31 4.57
CA VAL A 43 20.62 -19.46 3.44
C VAL A 43 20.45 -20.80 2.73
N ARG A 44 20.70 -20.80 1.41
CA ARG A 44 20.92 -22.00 0.61
C ARG A 44 22.35 -22.04 0.11
N VAL A 45 23.07 -23.12 0.37
CA VAL A 45 24.46 -23.30 -0.05
C VAL A 45 24.53 -23.82 -1.48
N PHE A 46 25.19 -23.08 -2.38
CA PHE A 46 25.38 -23.38 -3.80
C PHE A 46 26.80 -23.84 -4.14
N GLY A 47 27.73 -23.77 -3.20
CA GLY A 47 29.08 -24.25 -3.35
C GLY A 47 29.83 -24.29 -2.03
N GLY A 48 30.76 -25.21 -1.90
CA GLY A 48 31.59 -25.39 -0.72
C GLY A 48 30.84 -25.80 0.54
N GLU A 49 31.42 -25.46 1.69
CA GLU A 49 30.90 -25.79 3.01
C GLU A 49 31.07 -24.59 3.95
N ILE A 50 29.98 -24.17 4.61
CA ILE A 50 30.02 -23.14 5.67
C ILE A 50 30.21 -23.82 7.01
N LYS A 51 31.20 -23.39 7.78
CA LYS A 51 31.53 -23.94 9.09
C LYS A 51 31.34 -22.91 10.20
N LYS A 52 31.15 -23.41 11.41
CA LYS A 52 31.15 -22.57 12.61
C LYS A 52 32.52 -21.86 12.74
N GLU A 53 32.51 -20.63 13.24
CA GLU A 53 33.69 -19.77 13.42
C GLU A 53 34.37 -19.36 12.10
N MET A 54 33.66 -19.49 10.98
CA MET A 54 34.18 -19.07 9.68
C MET A 54 33.87 -17.58 9.47
N ASN A 55 34.88 -16.82 8.98
CA ASN A 55 34.63 -15.44 8.57
C ASN A 55 33.98 -15.40 7.21
N LEU A 56 32.79 -14.77 7.15
CA LEU A 56 31.95 -14.65 5.97
C LEU A 56 31.77 -13.19 5.57
N LYS A 57 31.46 -12.96 4.31
CA LYS A 57 31.21 -11.64 3.75
C LYS A 57 29.99 -11.69 2.84
N LEU A 58 29.15 -10.67 2.92
CA LEU A 58 28.09 -10.37 1.95
C LEU A 58 28.67 -9.57 0.79
N VAL A 59 28.33 -9.97 -0.45
CA VAL A 59 28.92 -9.38 -1.63
C VAL A 59 28.42 -7.97 -1.88
N ASN A 60 27.09 -7.73 -1.80
CA ASN A 60 26.49 -6.44 -2.11
C ASN A 60 26.67 -5.43 -0.98
N SER A 61 26.34 -5.80 0.26
CA SER A 61 26.47 -4.88 1.40
C SER A 61 27.93 -4.73 1.88
N GLY A 62 28.81 -5.67 1.55
CA GLY A 62 30.19 -5.71 2.05
C GLY A 62 30.31 -6.06 3.54
N PHE A 63 29.20 -6.36 4.22
CA PHE A 63 29.17 -6.68 5.64
C PHE A 63 29.93 -7.99 5.91
N LYS A 64 30.82 -7.97 6.90
CA LYS A 64 31.64 -9.11 7.33
C LYS A 64 31.26 -9.52 8.74
N PHE A 65 31.18 -10.82 8.99
CA PHE A 65 30.86 -11.37 10.29
C PHE A 65 31.45 -12.77 10.46
N ASP A 66 31.55 -13.21 11.70
CA ASP A 66 31.97 -14.56 12.04
C ASP A 66 30.74 -15.42 12.35
N THR A 67 30.75 -16.67 11.89
CA THR A 67 29.65 -17.63 12.03
C THR A 67 29.61 -18.21 13.43
N ASN A 68 28.94 -17.53 14.37
CA ASN A 68 28.87 -18.00 15.76
C ASN A 68 27.92 -19.18 15.95
N GLU A 69 26.79 -19.17 15.24
CA GLU A 69 25.79 -20.22 15.26
C GLU A 69 25.24 -20.40 13.85
N LEU A 70 25.11 -21.65 13.45
CA LEU A 70 24.43 -22.07 12.22
C LEU A 70 23.67 -23.37 12.44
N GLY A 71 22.75 -23.70 11.56
CA GLY A 71 21.96 -24.92 11.65
C GLY A 71 20.93 -25.04 10.55
N TYR A 72 20.02 -25.97 10.72
CA TYR A 72 18.94 -26.23 9.79
C TYR A 72 17.57 -26.23 10.49
N PHE A 73 16.50 -26.15 9.72
CA PHE A 73 15.14 -26.20 10.23
C PHE A 73 14.57 -27.61 10.12
N ASP A 74 14.12 -28.15 11.25
CA ASP A 74 13.33 -29.39 11.34
C ASP A 74 12.21 -29.13 12.33
N LEU A 75 11.10 -28.55 11.88
CA LEU A 75 10.04 -27.92 12.67
C LEU A 75 10.57 -26.78 13.59
N ASN A 76 11.63 -27.05 14.33
CA ASN A 76 12.36 -26.08 15.14
C ASN A 76 13.82 -25.97 14.66
N PRO A 77 14.48 -24.83 14.89
CA PRO A 77 15.89 -24.64 14.57
C PRO A 77 16.77 -25.66 15.30
N LYS A 78 17.55 -26.44 14.54
CA LYS A 78 18.54 -27.39 15.06
C LYS A 78 19.94 -26.87 14.73
N LYS A 79 20.80 -26.74 15.74
CA LYS A 79 22.20 -26.33 15.56
C LYS A 79 22.97 -27.41 14.81
N SER A 80 23.88 -26.97 13.96
CA SER A 80 24.86 -27.80 13.24
C SER A 80 26.24 -27.19 13.33
N ASP A 81 27.28 -27.97 13.07
CA ASP A 81 28.65 -27.45 12.98
C ASP A 81 29.00 -26.97 11.56
N ASN A 82 28.21 -27.38 10.58
CA ASN A 82 28.42 -27.04 9.18
C ASN A 82 27.09 -27.06 8.38
N LEU A 83 27.12 -26.38 7.21
CA LEU A 83 26.14 -26.47 6.14
C LEU A 83 26.89 -26.74 4.84
N LYS A 84 26.53 -27.82 4.14
CA LYS A 84 27.17 -28.29 2.90
C LYS A 84 26.40 -27.83 1.66
N PHE A 85 27.03 -27.99 0.51
CA PHE A 85 26.40 -27.81 -0.79
C PHE A 85 25.02 -28.51 -0.86
N GLY A 86 24.04 -27.78 -1.39
CA GLY A 86 22.66 -28.22 -1.54
C GLY A 86 21.79 -28.08 -0.28
N GLU A 87 22.39 -27.86 0.89
CA GLU A 87 21.65 -27.72 2.13
C GLU A 87 21.05 -26.31 2.28
N VAL A 88 19.92 -26.28 2.95
CA VAL A 88 19.20 -25.06 3.39
C VAL A 88 19.26 -24.98 4.90
N GLY A 89 19.63 -23.82 5.42
CA GLY A 89 19.77 -23.63 6.84
C GLY A 89 19.71 -22.19 7.27
N TYR A 90 20.09 -21.90 8.50
CA TYR A 90 20.17 -20.56 9.05
C TYR A 90 21.56 -20.25 9.58
N ILE A 91 21.90 -18.97 9.58
CA ILE A 91 23.13 -18.43 10.14
C ILE A 91 22.80 -17.23 11.02
N VAL A 92 23.31 -17.22 12.25
CA VAL A 92 23.25 -16.06 13.13
C VAL A 92 24.38 -15.12 12.77
N THR A 93 24.05 -13.97 12.21
CA THR A 93 25.03 -13.04 11.64
C THR A 93 25.62 -12.07 12.65
N GLY A 94 24.95 -11.89 13.82
CA GLY A 94 25.33 -10.89 14.81
C GLY A 94 25.09 -9.44 14.37
N ALA A 95 24.52 -9.21 13.19
CA ALA A 95 24.09 -7.90 12.75
C ALA A 95 22.96 -7.38 13.66
N LYS A 96 22.98 -6.08 13.91
CA LYS A 96 21.96 -5.43 14.78
C LYS A 96 20.81 -4.85 13.99
N ASP A 97 20.94 -4.79 12.68
CA ASP A 97 20.01 -4.17 11.75
C ASP A 97 19.84 -5.04 10.50
N LEU A 98 18.62 -5.31 10.09
CA LEU A 98 18.29 -6.05 8.88
C LEU A 98 18.79 -5.36 7.60
N SER A 99 18.94 -4.04 7.60
CA SER A 99 19.46 -3.29 6.45
C SER A 99 20.87 -3.76 6.02
N GLN A 100 21.62 -4.39 6.93
CA GLN A 100 22.93 -4.96 6.66
C GLN A 100 22.87 -6.33 5.97
N ILE A 101 21.78 -7.05 6.14
CA ILE A 101 21.57 -8.44 5.67
C ILE A 101 20.38 -8.43 4.68
N ARG A 102 20.67 -8.26 3.40
CA ARG A 102 19.63 -8.17 2.39
C ARG A 102 19.28 -9.54 1.83
N VAL A 103 17.98 -9.80 1.65
CA VAL A 103 17.48 -10.96 0.90
C VAL A 103 17.97 -10.84 -0.54
N GLY A 104 18.46 -11.95 -1.12
CA GLY A 104 19.07 -11.97 -2.44
C GLY A 104 20.57 -11.69 -2.46
N ASP A 105 21.18 -11.30 -1.32
CA ASP A 105 22.63 -11.13 -1.27
C ASP A 105 23.37 -12.47 -1.30
N THR A 106 24.54 -12.45 -1.88
CA THR A 106 25.43 -13.63 -1.97
C THR A 106 26.41 -13.63 -0.81
N LEU A 107 26.44 -14.74 -0.09
CA LEU A 107 27.32 -14.98 1.03
C LEU A 107 28.54 -15.79 0.59
N VAL A 108 29.73 -15.31 0.89
CA VAL A 108 31.04 -15.93 0.51
C VAL A 108 32.00 -15.93 1.67
N ALA A 109 33.10 -16.67 1.53
CA ALA A 109 34.22 -16.58 2.49
C ALA A 109 34.79 -15.16 2.51
N GLY A 110 35.11 -14.64 3.68
CA GLY A 110 35.60 -13.27 3.87
C GLY A 110 36.90 -12.95 3.12
N SER A 111 37.65 -13.98 2.75
CA SER A 111 38.90 -13.91 1.96
C SER A 111 38.69 -13.99 0.44
N ASP A 112 37.46 -14.22 -0.06
CA ASP A 112 37.22 -14.34 -1.50
C ASP A 112 37.22 -12.96 -2.17
N GLU A 113 38.19 -12.71 -3.04
CA GLU A 113 38.35 -11.46 -3.79
C GLU A 113 37.54 -11.43 -5.10
N LYS A 114 37.13 -12.59 -5.61
CA LYS A 114 36.38 -12.73 -6.87
C LYS A 114 35.20 -13.66 -6.68
N PRO A 115 34.16 -13.21 -5.95
CA PRO A 115 32.99 -14.02 -5.70
C PRO A 115 32.15 -14.22 -6.95
N ILE A 116 31.50 -15.38 -7.04
CA ILE A 116 30.45 -15.63 -8.04
C ILE A 116 29.15 -15.11 -7.44
N ILE A 117 28.52 -14.11 -8.06
CA ILE A 117 27.21 -13.59 -7.67
C ILE A 117 26.14 -14.58 -8.10
N LEU A 118 25.32 -15.05 -7.16
CA LEU A 118 24.33 -16.11 -7.40
C LEU A 118 23.03 -15.62 -8.01
N SER A 119 22.61 -14.41 -7.71
CA SER A 119 21.43 -13.81 -8.30
C SER A 119 21.58 -12.29 -8.40
N GLU A 120 20.96 -11.73 -9.42
CA GLU A 120 20.63 -10.31 -9.49
C GLU A 120 19.21 -10.14 -8.94
N TYR A 121 19.08 -10.20 -7.61
CA TYR A 121 17.81 -9.93 -6.97
C TYR A 121 17.56 -8.43 -7.02
N GLU A 122 16.55 -8.04 -7.77
CA GLU A 122 16.04 -6.67 -7.70
C GLU A 122 15.34 -6.47 -6.35
N GLU A 123 15.67 -5.40 -5.63
CA GLU A 123 14.97 -5.03 -4.42
C GLU A 123 13.48 -4.78 -4.76
N SER A 124 12.59 -5.45 -4.03
CA SER A 124 11.16 -5.21 -4.18
C SER A 124 10.85 -3.77 -3.79
N GLN A 125 10.44 -2.95 -4.76
CA GLN A 125 10.09 -1.57 -4.52
C GLN A 125 8.62 -1.46 -4.10
N PRO A 126 8.30 -0.62 -3.11
CA PRO A 126 6.92 -0.32 -2.75
C PRO A 126 6.17 0.25 -3.95
N THR A 127 4.96 -0.24 -4.17
CA THR A 127 4.09 0.18 -5.29
C THR A 127 2.82 0.86 -4.83
N VAL A 128 2.40 0.60 -3.59
CA VAL A 128 1.21 1.15 -2.94
C VAL A 128 1.63 1.97 -1.75
N PHE A 129 1.05 3.16 -1.60
CA PHE A 129 1.35 4.09 -0.52
C PHE A 129 0.08 4.46 0.22
N SER A 130 0.15 4.47 1.55
CA SER A 130 -0.94 4.93 2.40
C SER A 130 -0.36 5.62 3.63
N SER A 131 -1.08 6.59 4.18
CA SER A 131 -0.67 7.24 5.41
C SER A 131 -1.36 6.59 6.61
N ILE A 132 -0.59 6.39 7.67
CA ILE A 132 -1.04 5.78 8.91
C ILE A 132 -0.93 6.82 10.03
N PHE A 133 -2.05 7.07 10.70
CA PHE A 133 -2.12 7.98 11.84
C PHE A 133 -2.64 7.22 13.06
N PRO A 134 -2.14 7.50 14.26
CA PRO A 134 -2.72 6.93 15.45
C PRO A 134 -4.10 7.56 15.69
N SER A 135 -5.06 6.77 16.16
CA SER A 135 -6.39 7.29 16.52
C SER A 135 -6.34 8.25 17.72
N ASP A 136 -5.36 8.06 18.61
CA ASP A 136 -5.03 8.99 19.67
C ASP A 136 -3.66 9.62 19.41
N SER A 137 -3.57 10.96 19.48
CA SER A 137 -2.31 11.68 19.27
C SER A 137 -1.19 11.27 20.24
N ASP A 138 -1.56 10.83 21.43
CA ASP A 138 -0.60 10.39 22.45
C ASP A 138 0.10 9.08 22.06
N ASP A 139 -0.49 8.29 21.18
CA ASP A 139 0.07 7.04 20.65
C ASP A 139 1.10 7.24 19.53
N PHE A 140 1.43 8.48 19.13
CA PHE A 140 2.38 8.72 18.04
C PHE A 140 3.76 8.09 18.29
N THR A 141 4.29 8.24 19.50
CA THR A 141 5.57 7.63 19.89
C THR A 141 5.51 6.12 19.84
N LYS A 142 4.41 5.54 20.33
CA LYS A 142 4.17 4.09 20.31
C LYS A 142 4.07 3.57 18.87
N LEU A 143 3.38 4.31 17.99
CA LEU A 143 3.30 3.98 16.56
C LEU A 143 4.69 3.97 15.92
N ARG A 144 5.51 5.01 16.16
CA ARG A 144 6.88 5.08 15.63
C ARG A 144 7.71 3.87 16.05
N GLU A 145 7.75 3.57 17.35
CA GLU A 145 8.49 2.43 17.87
C GLU A 145 8.01 1.09 17.30
N SER A 146 6.69 0.98 17.04
CA SER A 146 6.11 -0.21 16.44
C SER A 146 6.51 -0.36 14.98
N LEU A 147 6.54 0.73 14.22
CA LEU A 147 7.01 0.75 12.83
C LEU A 147 8.52 0.43 12.75
N ASP A 148 9.34 1.01 13.64
CA ASP A 148 10.77 0.69 13.72
C ASP A 148 11.01 -0.81 13.99
N LYS A 149 10.21 -1.42 14.86
CA LYS A 149 10.26 -2.88 15.11
C LYS A 149 9.74 -3.70 13.95
N TYR A 150 8.70 -3.21 13.26
CA TYR A 150 8.12 -3.90 12.11
C TYR A 150 9.11 -4.03 10.94
N VAL A 151 9.82 -2.94 10.61
CA VAL A 151 10.86 -2.91 9.56
C VAL A 151 11.98 -3.92 9.83
N LEU A 152 12.28 -4.22 11.10
CA LEU A 152 13.26 -5.26 11.43
C LEU A 152 12.87 -6.66 10.96
N ASN A 153 11.59 -6.89 10.64
CA ASN A 153 11.10 -8.18 10.17
C ASN A 153 10.58 -8.13 8.73
N ASP A 154 10.54 -6.94 8.12
CA ASP A 154 10.03 -6.74 6.77
C ASP A 154 10.84 -5.64 6.05
N ALA A 155 11.86 -6.08 5.31
CA ALA A 155 12.76 -5.17 4.57
C ALA A 155 12.08 -4.47 3.38
N SER A 156 10.90 -4.93 2.95
CA SER A 156 10.14 -4.34 1.85
C SER A 156 9.24 -3.18 2.28
N PHE A 157 8.96 -3.07 3.58
CA PHE A 157 8.16 -2.00 4.15
C PHE A 157 9.01 -0.75 4.39
N VAL A 158 8.53 0.38 3.94
CA VAL A 158 9.19 1.68 4.14
C VAL A 158 8.21 2.68 4.75
N PHE A 159 8.71 3.60 5.57
CA PHE A 159 7.89 4.66 6.12
C PHE A 159 8.68 5.96 6.30
N GLU A 160 7.99 7.07 6.20
CA GLU A 160 8.52 8.43 6.42
C GLU A 160 7.52 9.26 7.23
N PRO A 161 7.99 10.21 8.06
CA PRO A 161 7.10 11.06 8.82
C PRO A 161 6.19 11.88 7.91
N GLU A 162 4.92 11.99 8.31
CA GLU A 162 3.92 12.81 7.63
C GLU A 162 3.09 13.59 8.66
N THR A 163 2.61 14.77 8.24
CA THR A 163 1.72 15.58 9.07
C THR A 163 0.45 15.89 8.28
N SER A 164 -0.70 15.64 8.89
CA SER A 164 -2.01 15.98 8.36
C SER A 164 -2.67 17.07 9.18
N SER A 165 -3.33 18.00 8.50
CA SER A 165 -4.14 19.04 9.16
C SER A 165 -5.32 18.46 9.95
N ALA A 166 -5.80 17.27 9.56
CA ALA A 166 -6.94 16.59 10.17
C ALA A 166 -6.55 15.62 11.30
N PHE A 167 -5.40 14.92 11.16
CA PHE A 167 -5.01 13.82 12.06
C PHE A 167 -3.76 14.10 12.89
N GLY A 168 -3.07 15.22 12.62
CA GLY A 168 -1.81 15.53 13.28
C GLY A 168 -0.64 14.74 12.71
N PHE A 169 0.24 14.23 13.59
CA PHE A 169 1.44 13.51 13.18
C PHE A 169 1.15 12.03 12.90
N GLY A 170 1.76 11.52 11.85
CA GLY A 170 1.66 10.12 11.41
C GLY A 170 2.82 9.76 10.49
N PHE A 171 2.62 8.73 9.69
CA PHE A 171 3.64 8.22 8.78
C PHE A 171 3.05 7.89 7.42
N ARG A 172 3.75 8.28 6.36
CA ARG A 172 3.52 7.80 5.01
C ARG A 172 4.26 6.48 4.83
N CYS A 173 3.53 5.43 4.52
CA CYS A 173 4.05 4.07 4.43
C CYS A 173 3.96 3.55 3.00
N GLY A 174 4.98 2.79 2.59
CA GLY A 174 5.04 2.12 1.30
C GLY A 174 4.95 0.61 1.45
N PHE A 175 4.14 -0.01 0.59
CA PHE A 175 3.79 -1.43 0.62
C PHE A 175 4.00 -2.06 -0.76
N LEU A 176 4.26 -3.36 -0.82
CA LEU A 176 4.36 -4.11 -2.07
C LEU A 176 3.02 -4.18 -2.83
N GLY A 177 1.91 -4.14 -2.11
CA GLY A 177 0.56 -4.21 -2.66
C GLY A 177 -0.50 -4.09 -1.57
N LEU A 178 -1.78 -4.23 -1.94
CA LEU A 178 -2.91 -4.10 -1.00
C LEU A 178 -2.90 -5.16 0.10
N LEU A 179 -2.63 -6.42 -0.25
CA LEU A 179 -2.57 -7.50 0.74
C LEU A 179 -1.46 -7.24 1.77
N HIS A 180 -0.32 -6.73 1.33
CA HIS A 180 0.76 -6.34 2.23
C HIS A 180 0.31 -5.22 3.17
N LEU A 181 -0.37 -4.19 2.66
CA LEU A 181 -0.95 -3.11 3.47
C LEU A 181 -1.90 -3.66 4.54
N GLU A 182 -2.82 -4.54 4.17
CA GLU A 182 -3.79 -5.15 5.10
C GLU A 182 -3.10 -5.94 6.20
N ILE A 183 -2.10 -6.74 5.84
CA ILE A 183 -1.31 -7.54 6.80
C ILE A 183 -0.54 -6.63 7.77
N VAL A 184 0.10 -5.57 7.26
CA VAL A 184 0.85 -4.63 8.12
C VAL A 184 -0.08 -3.95 9.11
N ILE A 185 -1.24 -3.46 8.65
CA ILE A 185 -2.21 -2.79 9.53
C ILE A 185 -2.73 -3.75 10.59
N GLU A 186 -3.16 -4.96 10.20
CA GLU A 186 -3.65 -5.97 11.15
C GLU A 186 -2.59 -6.32 12.19
N ARG A 187 -1.33 -6.47 11.79
CA ARG A 187 -0.24 -6.76 12.71
C ARG A 187 0.04 -5.60 13.66
N LEU A 188 0.08 -4.36 13.15
CA LEU A 188 0.27 -3.17 13.99
C LEU A 188 -0.85 -3.03 15.02
N GLU A 189 -2.10 -3.26 14.64
CA GLU A 189 -3.24 -3.20 15.56
C GLU A 189 -3.22 -4.34 16.58
N ARG A 190 -2.94 -5.58 16.15
CA ARG A 190 -3.00 -6.77 17.01
C ARG A 190 -1.77 -6.98 17.89
N GLU A 191 -0.55 -6.82 17.33
CA GLU A 191 0.68 -7.14 18.05
C GLU A 191 1.15 -5.98 18.94
N PHE A 192 0.84 -4.74 18.53
CA PHE A 192 1.27 -3.55 19.25
C PHE A 192 0.12 -2.81 19.95
N ASP A 193 -1.10 -3.35 19.90
CA ASP A 193 -2.28 -2.76 20.53
C ASP A 193 -2.46 -1.28 20.16
N LEU A 194 -2.45 -1.00 18.87
CA LEU A 194 -2.64 0.31 18.27
C LEU A 194 -4.03 0.42 17.65
N SER A 195 -4.64 1.60 17.73
CA SER A 195 -5.82 1.94 16.96
C SER A 195 -5.43 2.92 15.88
N LEU A 196 -5.58 2.53 14.62
CA LEU A 196 -5.03 3.25 13.49
C LEU A 196 -6.12 3.89 12.61
N ILE A 197 -5.77 5.02 12.00
CA ILE A 197 -6.49 5.65 10.89
C ILE A 197 -5.59 5.51 9.67
N VAL A 198 -6.11 4.86 8.63
CA VAL A 198 -5.37 4.55 7.39
C VAL A 198 -6.03 5.29 6.25
N THR A 199 -5.25 6.06 5.48
CA THR A 199 -5.77 6.76 4.30
C THR A 199 -5.99 5.79 3.13
N PRO A 200 -6.82 6.13 2.14
CA PRO A 200 -6.96 5.31 0.95
C PRO A 200 -5.61 5.06 0.29
N PRO A 201 -5.40 3.84 -0.23
CA PRO A 201 -4.18 3.52 -0.94
C PRO A 201 -4.01 4.39 -2.19
N SER A 202 -2.81 4.81 -2.45
CA SER A 202 -2.39 5.56 -3.63
C SER A 202 -1.16 4.93 -4.26
N VAL A 203 -0.83 5.36 -5.46
CA VAL A 203 0.35 4.93 -6.21
C VAL A 203 1.28 6.11 -6.44
N GLU A 204 2.47 5.83 -6.97
CA GLU A 204 3.37 6.90 -7.41
C GLU A 204 2.89 7.53 -8.71
N PHE A 205 3.01 8.85 -8.79
CA PHE A 205 2.84 9.64 -10.00
C PHE A 205 4.14 10.37 -10.32
N LYS A 206 4.37 10.66 -11.59
CA LYS A 206 5.48 11.51 -12.01
C LYS A 206 4.91 12.84 -12.49
N MET A 207 5.33 13.92 -11.87
CA MET A 207 5.03 15.29 -12.30
C MET A 207 6.16 15.81 -13.17
N ILE A 208 5.82 16.39 -14.31
CA ILE A 208 6.75 17.11 -15.19
C ILE A 208 6.35 18.56 -15.18
N ARG A 209 7.29 19.46 -14.84
CA ARG A 209 7.10 20.89 -14.79
C ARG A 209 7.37 21.54 -16.15
N ASN A 210 6.99 22.82 -16.31
CA ASN A 210 7.24 23.57 -17.54
C ASN A 210 8.73 23.75 -17.87
N ASN A 211 9.61 23.64 -16.89
CA ASN A 211 11.06 23.64 -17.06
C ASN A 211 11.67 22.26 -17.33
N ASP A 212 10.81 21.25 -17.61
CA ASP A 212 11.14 19.84 -17.82
C ASP A 212 11.79 19.14 -16.59
N GLU A 213 11.67 19.72 -15.40
CA GLU A 213 12.03 19.05 -14.14
C GLU A 213 11.02 17.93 -13.85
N GLU A 214 11.53 16.73 -13.61
CA GLU A 214 10.74 15.56 -13.25
C GLU A 214 10.77 15.33 -11.74
N ARG A 215 9.61 15.04 -11.14
CA ARG A 215 9.51 14.70 -9.73
C ARG A 215 8.49 13.58 -9.50
N VAL A 216 8.88 12.59 -8.69
CA VAL A 216 7.96 11.54 -8.23
C VAL A 216 7.10 12.06 -7.09
N ILE A 217 5.80 11.92 -7.21
CA ILE A 217 4.78 12.36 -6.25
C ILE A 217 4.14 11.12 -5.64
N ARG A 218 4.24 11.00 -4.33
CA ARG A 218 3.57 9.96 -3.53
C ARG A 218 2.40 10.52 -2.73
N ASN A 219 2.49 11.80 -2.35
CA ASN A 219 1.46 12.50 -1.61
C ASN A 219 0.77 13.54 -2.51
N PRO A 220 -0.57 13.45 -2.74
CA PRO A 220 -1.31 14.41 -3.57
C PRO A 220 -1.21 15.86 -3.10
N SER A 221 -1.03 16.12 -1.81
CA SER A 221 -0.96 17.47 -1.25
C SER A 221 0.24 18.28 -1.77
N ILE A 222 1.31 17.60 -2.18
CA ILE A 222 2.51 18.24 -2.73
C ILE A 222 2.19 19.00 -4.04
N LEU A 223 1.16 18.61 -4.79
CA LEU A 223 0.79 19.27 -6.04
C LEU A 223 0.36 20.73 -5.83
N ASP A 224 -0.08 21.12 -4.63
CA ASP A 224 -0.48 22.51 -4.33
C ASP A 224 0.71 23.47 -4.26
N GLU A 225 1.92 22.94 -4.05
CA GLU A 225 3.16 23.71 -4.03
C GLU A 225 3.61 24.16 -5.43
N TYR A 226 3.02 23.59 -6.50
CA TYR A 226 3.43 23.80 -7.87
C TYR A 226 2.30 24.37 -8.73
N THR A 227 2.56 25.52 -9.35
CA THR A 227 1.61 26.18 -10.29
C THR A 227 1.98 25.97 -11.75
N ASP A 228 3.16 25.42 -12.02
CA ASP A 228 3.79 25.29 -13.34
C ASP A 228 3.84 23.83 -13.83
N ILE A 229 2.84 23.03 -13.48
CA ILE A 229 2.74 21.64 -13.89
C ILE A 229 2.42 21.55 -15.39
N LYS A 230 3.32 20.96 -16.18
CA LYS A 230 3.14 20.69 -17.60
C LYS A 230 2.28 19.45 -17.83
N LYS A 231 2.56 18.36 -17.12
CA LYS A 231 1.80 17.11 -17.17
C LYS A 231 2.03 16.22 -15.96
N LEU A 232 1.09 15.32 -15.74
CA LEU A 232 1.19 14.22 -14.80
C LEU A 232 1.25 12.89 -15.55
N GLN A 233 2.10 12.00 -15.06
CA GLN A 233 2.26 10.64 -15.57
C GLN A 233 1.91 9.65 -14.47
N GLU A 234 1.37 8.51 -14.85
CA GLU A 234 1.02 7.39 -13.95
C GLU A 234 1.74 6.12 -14.37
N ARG A 235 2.05 5.26 -13.42
CA ARG A 235 2.58 3.92 -13.72
C ARG A 235 1.50 3.08 -14.36
N VAL A 236 1.89 2.34 -15.38
CA VAL A 236 1.03 1.37 -16.06
C VAL A 236 1.50 -0.05 -15.77
N CYS A 237 0.60 -1.00 -15.89
CA CYS A 237 0.87 -2.42 -15.73
C CYS A 237 0.47 -3.19 -16.98
N GLU A 238 1.29 -4.13 -17.38
CA GLU A 238 0.93 -5.21 -18.27
C GLU A 238 0.25 -6.29 -17.43
N VAL A 239 -0.97 -6.68 -17.78
CA VAL A 239 -1.79 -7.61 -17.03
C VAL A 239 -2.12 -8.81 -17.90
N ASP A 240 -1.78 -10.00 -17.43
CA ASP A 240 -2.13 -11.28 -18.02
C ASP A 240 -3.29 -11.91 -17.21
N LEU A 241 -4.42 -12.13 -17.87
CA LEU A 241 -5.61 -12.75 -17.28
C LEU A 241 -5.86 -14.12 -17.91
N LEU A 242 -6.13 -15.13 -17.07
CA LEU A 242 -6.51 -16.47 -17.52
C LEU A 242 -7.85 -16.84 -16.88
N PHE A 243 -8.87 -17.14 -17.70
CA PHE A 243 -10.23 -17.40 -17.21
C PHE A 243 -11.07 -18.20 -18.22
N PRO A 244 -12.20 -18.83 -17.77
CA PRO A 244 -13.14 -19.48 -18.67
C PRO A 244 -13.82 -18.50 -19.64
N LYS A 245 -13.98 -18.94 -20.88
CA LYS A 245 -14.52 -18.14 -22.00
C LYS A 245 -15.87 -17.47 -21.71
N GLU A 246 -16.69 -18.07 -20.86
CA GLU A 246 -18.01 -17.54 -20.48
C GLU A 246 -17.95 -16.17 -19.79
N TYR A 247 -16.82 -15.84 -19.14
CA TYR A 247 -16.61 -14.56 -18.47
C TYR A 247 -15.97 -13.48 -19.36
N LEU A 248 -15.65 -13.79 -20.63
CA LEU A 248 -14.90 -12.88 -21.51
C LEU A 248 -15.58 -11.52 -21.63
N GLY A 249 -16.88 -11.46 -21.87
CA GLY A 249 -17.60 -10.20 -22.04
C GLY A 249 -17.60 -9.32 -20.79
N SER A 250 -17.87 -9.89 -19.63
CA SER A 250 -17.88 -9.16 -18.36
C SER A 250 -16.49 -8.67 -17.95
N ILE A 251 -15.46 -9.48 -18.17
CA ILE A 251 -14.06 -9.11 -17.88
C ILE A 251 -13.59 -8.01 -18.84
N MET A 252 -13.88 -8.08 -20.13
CA MET A 252 -13.55 -7.01 -21.08
C MET A 252 -14.25 -5.69 -20.72
N THR A 253 -15.49 -5.74 -20.27
CA THR A 253 -16.21 -4.53 -19.80
C THR A 253 -15.49 -3.94 -18.59
N LEU A 254 -15.16 -4.75 -17.58
CA LEU A 254 -14.39 -4.30 -16.41
C LEU A 254 -13.06 -3.65 -16.81
N LEU A 255 -12.31 -4.29 -17.71
CA LEU A 255 -11.01 -3.78 -18.16
C LEU A 255 -11.13 -2.43 -18.88
N ASN A 256 -12.14 -2.28 -19.72
CA ASN A 256 -12.41 -1.01 -20.42
C ASN A 256 -12.85 0.10 -19.45
N ASP A 257 -13.70 -0.21 -18.47
CA ASP A 257 -14.13 0.73 -17.42
C ASP A 257 -12.94 1.20 -16.56
N LYS A 258 -11.91 0.35 -16.46
CA LYS A 258 -10.64 0.62 -15.76
C LYS A 258 -9.55 1.19 -16.69
N ARG A 259 -9.93 1.85 -17.78
CA ARG A 259 -9.00 2.49 -18.72
C ARG A 259 -7.98 1.54 -19.35
N GLY A 260 -8.29 0.25 -19.37
CA GLY A 260 -7.42 -0.77 -19.94
C GLY A 260 -7.37 -0.70 -21.47
N VAL A 261 -6.20 -0.95 -22.03
CA VAL A 261 -5.98 -1.08 -23.48
C VAL A 261 -5.64 -2.53 -23.77
N GLN A 262 -6.44 -3.17 -24.63
CA GLN A 262 -6.21 -4.55 -25.04
C GLN A 262 -4.94 -4.65 -25.88
N GLU A 263 -4.05 -5.58 -25.51
CA GLU A 263 -2.83 -5.90 -26.27
C GLU A 263 -2.97 -7.21 -27.04
N ASP A 264 -3.51 -8.26 -26.37
CA ASP A 264 -3.63 -9.58 -26.99
C ASP A 264 -4.82 -10.37 -26.45
N LEU A 265 -5.34 -11.31 -27.24
CA LEU A 265 -6.42 -12.23 -26.90
C LEU A 265 -6.14 -13.60 -27.51
N ASN A 266 -5.87 -14.59 -26.67
CA ASN A 266 -5.55 -15.94 -27.08
C ASN A 266 -6.53 -16.98 -26.49
N TYR A 267 -7.06 -17.87 -27.33
CA TYR A 267 -7.83 -19.00 -26.90
C TYR A 267 -6.91 -20.21 -26.66
N LEU A 268 -6.64 -20.52 -25.41
CA LEU A 268 -5.77 -21.65 -25.03
C LEU A 268 -6.46 -22.99 -25.26
N SER A 269 -7.78 -23.01 -25.15
CA SER A 269 -8.62 -24.18 -25.43
C SER A 269 -10.02 -23.74 -25.86
N THR A 270 -10.93 -24.69 -26.06
CA THR A 270 -12.35 -24.39 -26.33
C THR A 270 -13.05 -23.67 -25.19
N THR A 271 -12.52 -23.79 -23.95
CA THR A 271 -13.12 -23.27 -22.71
C THR A 271 -12.30 -22.20 -22.01
N MET A 272 -11.00 -22.06 -22.31
CA MET A 272 -10.08 -21.16 -21.60
C MET A 272 -9.52 -20.07 -22.51
N VAL A 273 -9.47 -18.86 -21.99
CA VAL A 273 -8.98 -17.66 -22.67
C VAL A 273 -7.84 -17.05 -21.86
N LYS A 274 -6.78 -16.66 -22.54
CA LYS A 274 -5.74 -15.77 -22.03
C LYS A 274 -5.91 -14.39 -22.66
N LEU A 275 -6.01 -13.36 -21.84
CA LEU A 275 -6.21 -11.98 -22.24
C LEU A 275 -5.10 -11.12 -21.69
N LYS A 276 -4.48 -10.30 -22.54
CA LYS A 276 -3.42 -9.39 -22.17
C LYS A 276 -3.87 -7.94 -22.34
N TYR A 277 -3.71 -7.17 -21.28
CA TYR A 277 -4.11 -5.76 -21.23
C TYR A 277 -3.02 -4.91 -20.60
N LYS A 278 -3.00 -3.64 -20.98
CA LYS A 278 -2.24 -2.59 -20.33
C LYS A 278 -3.18 -1.69 -19.55
N ILE A 279 -2.97 -1.56 -18.24
CA ILE A 279 -3.88 -0.86 -17.32
C ILE A 279 -3.06 0.05 -16.41
N PRO A 280 -3.54 1.26 -16.06
CA PRO A 280 -2.91 2.07 -15.01
C PRO A 280 -2.90 1.34 -13.66
N LEU A 281 -1.75 1.40 -12.96
CA LEU A 281 -1.59 0.74 -11.66
C LEU A 281 -2.64 1.20 -10.63
N LEU A 282 -3.01 2.48 -10.66
CA LEU A 282 -4.05 3.03 -9.80
C LEU A 282 -5.38 2.28 -9.92
N GLU A 283 -5.75 1.87 -11.11
CA GLU A 283 -7.01 1.16 -11.36
C GLU A 283 -6.98 -0.28 -10.82
N LEU A 284 -5.81 -0.92 -10.85
CA LEU A 284 -5.62 -2.25 -10.22
C LEU A 284 -5.75 -2.19 -8.70
N VAL A 285 -5.16 -1.15 -8.10
CA VAL A 285 -5.19 -0.93 -6.65
C VAL A 285 -6.59 -0.52 -6.16
N SER A 286 -7.43 0.04 -7.05
CA SER A 286 -8.76 0.56 -6.68
C SER A 286 -9.88 -0.49 -6.84
N GLY A 287 -9.83 -1.59 -6.08
CA GLY A 287 -10.91 -2.60 -6.01
C GLY A 287 -11.07 -3.47 -7.26
N PHE A 288 -10.06 -3.52 -8.14
CA PHE A 288 -10.10 -4.33 -9.35
C PHE A 288 -10.19 -5.83 -9.04
N TYR A 289 -9.37 -6.31 -8.11
CA TYR A 289 -9.32 -7.73 -7.73
C TYR A 289 -10.65 -8.26 -7.21
N ASP A 290 -11.30 -7.52 -6.32
CA ASP A 290 -12.59 -7.92 -5.75
C ASP A 290 -13.67 -7.98 -6.82
N THR A 291 -13.67 -7.00 -7.74
CA THR A 291 -14.60 -6.97 -8.85
C THR A 291 -14.32 -8.13 -9.82
N LEU A 292 -13.06 -8.36 -10.19
CA LEU A 292 -12.65 -9.47 -11.05
C LEU A 292 -13.07 -10.82 -10.46
N LYS A 293 -12.78 -11.04 -9.18
CA LYS A 293 -13.13 -12.26 -8.45
C LYS A 293 -14.64 -12.46 -8.40
N SER A 294 -15.40 -11.39 -8.16
CA SER A 294 -16.86 -11.45 -8.12
C SER A 294 -17.47 -11.82 -9.48
N ILE A 295 -17.07 -11.14 -10.57
CA ILE A 295 -17.65 -11.36 -11.90
C ILE A 295 -17.23 -12.71 -12.52
N SER A 296 -16.07 -13.23 -12.14
CA SER A 296 -15.55 -14.52 -12.60
C SER A 296 -15.87 -15.68 -11.66
N GLN A 297 -16.63 -15.44 -10.59
CA GLN A 297 -16.92 -16.43 -9.54
C GLN A 297 -15.65 -17.10 -8.96
N GLY A 298 -14.53 -16.36 -8.96
CA GLY A 298 -13.25 -16.83 -8.48
C GLY A 298 -12.44 -17.65 -9.49
N PHE A 299 -12.93 -17.82 -10.73
CA PHE A 299 -12.23 -18.62 -11.76
C PHE A 299 -11.16 -17.85 -12.54
N ALA A 300 -11.12 -16.52 -12.46
CA ALA A 300 -10.08 -15.75 -13.11
C ALA A 300 -8.81 -15.72 -12.28
N SER A 301 -7.68 -16.03 -12.91
CA SER A 301 -6.36 -15.73 -12.38
C SER A 301 -5.79 -14.49 -13.08
N ILE A 302 -4.98 -13.74 -12.35
CA ILE A 302 -4.32 -12.53 -12.82
C ILE A 302 -2.86 -12.57 -12.42
N ASP A 303 -2.00 -12.20 -13.35
CA ASP A 303 -0.61 -11.86 -13.13
C ASP A 303 -0.36 -10.48 -13.74
N TYR A 304 0.55 -9.68 -13.16
CA TYR A 304 0.85 -8.36 -13.70
C TYR A 304 2.31 -7.97 -13.51
N LYS A 305 2.79 -7.22 -14.48
CA LYS A 305 4.12 -6.62 -14.47
C LYS A 305 3.99 -5.10 -14.50
N ILE A 306 4.63 -4.42 -13.55
CA ILE A 306 4.67 -2.96 -13.52
C ILE A 306 5.64 -2.50 -14.61
N LEU A 307 5.16 -1.56 -15.42
CA LEU A 307 5.91 -0.90 -16.47
C LEU A 307 6.32 0.52 -16.03
N ASP A 308 6.84 1.31 -16.96
CA ASP A 308 7.24 2.69 -16.71
C ASP A 308 6.04 3.64 -16.65
N PHE A 309 6.32 4.92 -16.42
CA PHE A 309 5.33 5.98 -16.36
C PHE A 309 4.84 6.38 -17.76
N GLU A 310 3.54 6.60 -17.90
CA GLU A 310 2.92 7.11 -19.12
C GLU A 310 2.05 8.34 -18.82
N ASP A 311 1.84 9.16 -19.87
CA ASP A 311 1.03 10.37 -19.75
C ASP A 311 -0.41 10.00 -19.40
N GLY A 312 -0.92 10.52 -18.30
CA GLY A 312 -2.28 10.33 -17.81
C GLY A 312 -3.09 11.63 -17.84
N ASN A 313 -4.38 11.53 -18.17
CA ASN A 313 -5.31 12.64 -17.99
C ASN A 313 -5.75 12.71 -16.52
N LEU A 314 -4.84 13.15 -15.66
CA LEU A 314 -4.96 13.10 -14.21
C LEU A 314 -5.30 14.46 -13.63
N VAL A 315 -6.05 14.46 -12.53
CA VAL A 315 -6.41 15.64 -11.77
C VAL A 315 -6.31 15.35 -10.27
N LYS A 316 -6.01 16.38 -9.49
CA LYS A 316 -6.13 16.34 -8.03
C LYS A 316 -7.58 16.63 -7.66
N LEU A 317 -8.20 15.68 -6.95
CA LEU A 317 -9.51 15.84 -6.34
C LEU A 317 -9.34 16.17 -4.85
N ASP A 318 -9.82 17.32 -4.43
CA ASP A 318 -9.84 17.76 -3.04
C ASP A 318 -11.23 17.60 -2.43
N ILE A 319 -11.26 17.20 -1.17
CA ILE A 319 -12.49 17.19 -0.36
C ILE A 319 -12.40 18.32 0.67
N LEU A 320 -13.37 19.21 0.63
CA LEU A 320 -13.48 20.33 1.55
C LEU A 320 -14.59 20.08 2.55
N VAL A 321 -14.29 20.30 3.82
CA VAL A 321 -15.26 20.28 4.92
C VAL A 321 -15.33 21.69 5.50
N ASN A 322 -16.51 22.28 5.48
CA ASN A 322 -16.73 23.68 5.90
C ASN A 322 -15.82 24.71 5.18
N GLY A 323 -15.44 24.42 3.93
CA GLY A 323 -14.60 25.29 3.10
C GLY A 323 -13.10 25.09 3.30
N MET A 324 -12.66 24.23 4.18
CA MET A 324 -11.25 23.84 4.38
C MET A 324 -10.96 22.52 3.71
N VAL A 325 -9.87 22.45 2.97
CA VAL A 325 -9.39 21.20 2.36
C VAL A 325 -8.94 20.25 3.47
N VAL A 326 -9.38 18.99 3.38
CA VAL A 326 -8.89 17.90 4.22
C VAL A 326 -7.88 17.13 3.40
N ASP A 327 -6.61 17.39 3.64
CA ASP A 327 -5.46 16.86 2.89
C ASP A 327 -5.47 15.34 2.76
N SER A 328 -5.80 14.63 3.84
CA SER A 328 -5.88 13.17 3.88
C SER A 328 -6.98 12.56 2.99
N PHE A 329 -7.91 13.38 2.48
CA PHE A 329 -8.94 12.97 1.52
C PHE A 329 -8.61 13.38 0.09
N SER A 330 -7.57 14.16 -0.11
CA SER A 330 -7.08 14.51 -1.44
C SER A 330 -6.54 13.29 -2.17
N SER A 331 -6.81 13.19 -3.45
CA SER A 331 -6.35 12.06 -4.28
C SER A 331 -6.08 12.52 -5.71
N ILE A 332 -5.11 11.87 -6.36
CA ILE A 332 -4.87 12.02 -7.79
C ILE A 332 -5.64 10.89 -8.48
N LEU A 333 -6.46 11.23 -9.47
CA LEU A 333 -7.25 10.26 -10.22
C LEU A 333 -7.53 10.74 -11.65
N SER A 334 -8.09 9.86 -12.47
CA SER A 334 -8.49 10.22 -13.84
C SER A 334 -9.52 11.32 -13.82
N LYS A 335 -9.35 12.30 -14.70
CA LYS A 335 -10.31 13.40 -14.90
C LYS A 335 -11.71 12.90 -15.24
N GLU A 336 -11.81 11.76 -15.93
CA GLU A 336 -13.07 11.15 -16.33
C GLU A 336 -13.84 10.57 -15.13
N SER A 337 -13.14 9.98 -14.17
CA SER A 337 -13.73 9.39 -12.97
C SER A 337 -13.96 10.41 -11.83
N ALA A 338 -13.33 11.57 -11.90
CA ALA A 338 -13.30 12.56 -10.81
C ALA A 338 -14.69 13.04 -10.38
N ASP A 339 -15.59 13.30 -11.33
CA ASP A 339 -16.97 13.75 -11.04
C ASP A 339 -17.77 12.67 -10.29
N PHE A 340 -17.68 11.42 -10.72
CA PHE A 340 -18.39 10.30 -10.12
C PHE A 340 -17.84 9.99 -8.71
N ILE A 341 -16.53 9.87 -8.59
CA ILE A 341 -15.85 9.60 -7.31
C ILE A 341 -16.10 10.74 -6.32
N GLY A 342 -15.98 11.99 -6.79
CA GLY A 342 -16.21 13.16 -5.95
C GLY A 342 -17.63 13.23 -5.37
N ARG A 343 -18.67 12.93 -6.17
CA ARG A 343 -20.06 12.86 -5.70
C ARG A 343 -20.27 11.78 -4.64
N ASN A 344 -19.75 10.59 -4.89
CA ASN A 344 -19.91 9.46 -3.97
C ASN A 344 -19.22 9.75 -2.63
N ARG A 345 -18.00 10.28 -2.67
CA ARG A 345 -17.24 10.65 -1.45
C ARG A 345 -17.97 11.72 -0.63
N VAL A 346 -18.43 12.78 -1.28
CA VAL A 346 -19.17 13.86 -0.61
C VAL A 346 -20.47 13.36 0.02
N LYS A 347 -21.22 12.52 -0.69
CA LYS A 347 -22.45 11.90 -0.18
C LYS A 347 -22.17 11.01 1.04
N LYS A 348 -21.19 10.13 0.95
CA LYS A 348 -20.83 9.24 2.05
C LYS A 348 -20.35 10.03 3.29
N LEU A 349 -19.49 11.04 3.11
CA LEU A 349 -19.09 11.91 4.22
C LEU A 349 -20.26 12.65 4.86
N ALA A 350 -21.24 13.10 4.07
CA ALA A 350 -22.43 13.76 4.60
C ALA A 350 -23.32 12.84 5.44
N GLU A 351 -23.30 11.54 5.15
CA GLU A 351 -23.99 10.51 5.95
C GLU A 351 -23.26 10.20 7.27
N LEU A 352 -21.91 10.22 7.23
CA LEU A 352 -21.06 9.86 8.38
C LEU A 352 -20.83 10.99 9.37
N ILE A 353 -20.82 12.25 8.90
CA ILE A 353 -20.60 13.40 9.78
C ILE A 353 -21.87 13.72 10.57
N PRO A 354 -21.85 13.71 11.91
CA PRO A 354 -23.03 14.00 12.72
C PRO A 354 -23.44 15.47 12.60
N ARG A 355 -24.73 15.71 12.73
CA ARG A 355 -25.29 17.08 12.74
C ARG A 355 -24.75 17.86 13.92
N GLN A 356 -24.24 19.06 13.64
CA GLN A 356 -23.72 20.00 14.65
C GLN A 356 -24.63 21.26 14.77
N GLN A 357 -24.17 22.25 15.52
CA GLN A 357 -24.96 23.47 15.77
C GLN A 357 -25.13 24.37 14.53
N PHE A 358 -24.34 24.14 13.48
CA PHE A 358 -24.36 24.90 12.22
C PHE A 358 -24.34 23.94 11.01
N ASP A 359 -24.69 24.48 9.84
CA ASP A 359 -24.67 23.71 8.60
C ASP A 359 -23.22 23.49 8.14
N ILE A 360 -22.86 22.24 7.84
CA ILE A 360 -21.52 21.85 7.39
C ILE A 360 -21.61 21.52 5.90
N PRO A 361 -21.12 22.40 5.01
CA PRO A 361 -20.96 22.07 3.60
C PRO A 361 -19.77 21.15 3.42
N ILE A 362 -19.97 20.07 2.68
CA ILE A 362 -18.94 19.13 2.21
C ILE A 362 -18.90 19.26 0.70
N GLN A 363 -17.72 19.41 0.14
CA GLN A 363 -17.54 19.70 -1.28
C GLN A 363 -16.40 18.85 -1.85
N ALA A 364 -16.55 18.43 -3.10
CA ALA A 364 -15.47 17.89 -3.91
C ALA A 364 -15.08 18.92 -4.95
N ALA A 365 -13.78 19.19 -5.12
CA ALA A 365 -13.28 20.21 -6.02
C ALA A 365 -12.03 19.74 -6.77
N ILE A 366 -11.83 20.29 -7.98
CA ILE A 366 -10.58 20.25 -8.73
C ILE A 366 -10.08 21.70 -8.84
N GLY A 367 -9.02 22.01 -8.11
CA GLY A 367 -8.56 23.38 -7.97
C GLY A 367 -9.69 24.28 -7.42
N SER A 368 -10.05 25.35 -8.14
CA SER A 368 -11.14 26.25 -7.76
C SER A 368 -12.54 25.78 -8.17
N ARG A 369 -12.65 24.75 -9.02
CA ARG A 369 -13.92 24.27 -9.55
C ARG A 369 -14.55 23.23 -8.61
N ILE A 370 -15.71 23.56 -8.05
CA ILE A 370 -16.52 22.63 -7.25
C ILE A 370 -17.28 21.70 -8.20
N LEU A 371 -17.09 20.39 -8.02
CA LEU A 371 -17.76 19.33 -8.78
C LEU A 371 -19.08 18.91 -8.11
N SER A 372 -19.06 18.78 -6.79
CA SER A 372 -20.19 18.30 -6.00
C SER A 372 -20.23 18.95 -4.64
N ARG A 373 -21.44 19.08 -4.09
CA ARG A 373 -21.66 19.65 -2.76
C ARG A 373 -22.83 18.97 -2.08
N GLU A 374 -22.63 18.56 -0.84
CA GLU A 374 -23.65 18.15 0.11
C GLU A 374 -23.59 19.03 1.35
N THR A 375 -24.66 19.07 2.12
CA THR A 375 -24.69 19.89 3.34
C THR A 375 -25.32 19.11 4.48
N VAL A 376 -24.54 18.83 5.52
CA VAL A 376 -25.05 18.30 6.78
C VAL A 376 -25.80 19.41 7.50
N LYS A 377 -27.11 19.28 7.61
CA LYS A 377 -27.98 20.33 8.21
C LYS A 377 -27.74 20.43 9.71
N ALA A 378 -27.70 21.66 10.20
CA ALA A 378 -27.58 21.93 11.63
C ALA A 378 -28.71 21.31 12.45
N LEU A 379 -28.41 21.00 13.71
CA LEU A 379 -29.45 20.69 14.72
C LEU A 379 -30.40 21.90 14.84
N ARG A 380 -31.70 21.66 14.73
CA ARG A 380 -32.73 22.69 14.89
C ARG A 380 -33.42 22.52 16.24
N LYS A 381 -33.29 23.54 17.09
CA LYS A 381 -34.20 23.69 18.21
C LYS A 381 -35.45 24.38 17.68
N ASP A 382 -36.63 23.84 17.98
CA ASP A 382 -37.88 24.51 17.62
C ASP A 382 -38.06 25.76 18.54
N VAL A 383 -37.63 26.91 18.06
CA VAL A 383 -37.70 28.19 18.79
C VAL A 383 -39.12 28.77 18.74
N THR A 384 -40.01 28.15 17.94
CA THR A 384 -41.41 28.60 17.76
C THR A 384 -42.42 27.73 18.50
N ALA A 385 -42.01 26.60 19.06
CA ALA A 385 -42.91 25.64 19.75
C ALA A 385 -43.74 26.24 20.89
N LYS A 386 -43.22 27.27 21.56
CA LYS A 386 -43.91 27.95 22.67
C LYS A 386 -44.80 29.14 22.24
N LEU A 387 -44.89 29.42 20.94
CA LEU A 387 -45.69 30.52 20.42
C LEU A 387 -47.06 30.02 20.04
N TYR A 388 -48.00 30.05 20.99
CA TYR A 388 -49.41 29.81 20.76
C TYR A 388 -50.02 31.07 20.12
N GLY A 389 -50.68 30.93 18.95
CA GLY A 389 -51.38 32.02 18.25
C GLY A 389 -50.58 32.72 17.14
N GLY A 390 -51.27 33.37 16.23
CA GLY A 390 -50.88 33.77 14.90
C GLY A 390 -49.88 34.94 14.74
N ASP A 391 -48.98 35.22 15.68
CA ASP A 391 -47.98 36.28 15.49
C ASP A 391 -46.86 35.82 14.53
N VAL A 392 -47.13 35.94 13.25
CA VAL A 392 -46.22 35.60 12.13
C VAL A 392 -44.93 36.43 12.20
N THR A 393 -45.02 37.71 12.63
CA THR A 393 -43.87 38.62 12.70
C THR A 393 -42.89 38.19 13.77
N ARG A 394 -43.37 37.77 14.94
CA ARG A 394 -42.53 37.27 16.03
C ARG A 394 -41.85 35.93 15.69
N LYS A 395 -42.62 35.02 15.04
CA LYS A 395 -42.06 33.77 14.53
C LYS A 395 -40.93 34.02 13.55
N ARG A 396 -41.11 34.94 12.60
CA ARG A 396 -40.12 35.32 11.61
C ARG A 396 -38.83 35.90 12.23
N LYS A 397 -38.99 36.85 13.19
CA LYS A 397 -37.84 37.42 13.92
C LYS A 397 -37.03 36.38 14.70
N LEU A 398 -37.68 35.41 15.33
CA LEU A 398 -37.00 34.35 16.06
C LEU A 398 -36.24 33.41 15.11
N LEU A 399 -36.82 33.07 13.97
CA LEU A 399 -36.17 32.26 12.94
C LEU A 399 -34.98 33.00 12.30
N GLU A 400 -35.10 34.31 12.07
CA GLU A 400 -34.01 35.17 11.58
C GLU A 400 -32.85 35.25 12.58
N LYS A 401 -33.11 35.49 13.87
CA LYS A 401 -32.11 35.46 14.94
C LYS A 401 -31.40 34.10 15.04
N GLN A 402 -32.13 33.00 14.90
CA GLN A 402 -31.57 31.65 14.89
C GLN A 402 -30.64 31.44 13.68
N LYS A 403 -31.04 31.95 12.50
CA LYS A 403 -30.22 31.90 11.27
C LYS A 403 -28.94 32.73 11.40
N GLU A 404 -29.03 33.92 11.95
CA GLU A 404 -27.84 34.77 12.20
C GLU A 404 -26.89 34.14 13.25
N GLY A 405 -27.43 33.60 14.33
CA GLY A 405 -26.65 32.89 15.34
C GLY A 405 -25.90 31.70 14.77
N LYS A 406 -26.56 30.91 13.92
CA LYS A 406 -25.87 29.79 13.20
C LYS A 406 -24.81 30.26 12.24
N LYS A 407 -25.02 31.38 11.54
CA LYS A 407 -24.01 31.96 10.64
C LYS A 407 -22.77 32.42 11.42
N LYS A 408 -22.96 33.03 12.61
CA LYS A 408 -21.83 33.40 13.48
C LYS A 408 -21.10 32.17 14.02
N MET A 409 -21.82 31.14 14.48
CA MET A 409 -21.23 29.89 14.97
C MET A 409 -20.41 29.17 13.88
N ARG A 410 -20.86 29.20 12.63
CA ARG A 410 -20.13 28.62 11.50
C ARG A 410 -18.76 29.27 11.29
N ASN A 411 -18.63 30.58 11.52
CA ASN A 411 -17.39 31.32 11.33
C ASN A 411 -16.39 31.13 12.49
N ILE A 412 -16.84 30.64 13.64
CA ILE A 412 -16.05 30.51 14.87
C ILE A 412 -15.78 29.04 15.20
N GLY A 413 -16.69 28.13 14.78
CA GLY A 413 -16.59 26.71 15.12
C GLY A 413 -15.68 25.93 14.19
N SER A 414 -14.74 25.20 14.76
CA SER A 414 -14.07 24.09 14.06
C SER A 414 -15.06 22.95 13.87
N VAL A 415 -15.06 22.32 12.71
CA VAL A 415 -15.86 21.11 12.47
C VAL A 415 -15.08 19.94 13.05
N GLU A 416 -15.60 19.36 14.12
CA GLU A 416 -15.10 18.07 14.61
C GLU A 416 -15.70 16.96 13.75
N VAL A 417 -14.88 16.34 12.93
CA VAL A 417 -15.23 15.11 12.24
C VAL A 417 -14.84 13.95 13.17
N PRO A 418 -15.80 13.11 13.59
CA PRO A 418 -15.49 11.97 14.46
C PRO A 418 -14.49 11.04 13.78
N LYS A 419 -13.55 10.49 14.56
CA LYS A 419 -12.55 9.54 14.07
C LYS A 419 -13.18 8.30 13.44
N GLU A 420 -14.33 7.88 13.95
CA GLU A 420 -15.14 6.78 13.41
C GLU A 420 -15.65 7.08 12.00
N ALA A 421 -16.08 8.33 11.74
CA ALA A 421 -16.50 8.76 10.42
C ALA A 421 -15.35 8.70 9.40
N PHE A 422 -14.13 9.04 9.83
CA PHE A 422 -12.94 8.88 9.01
C PHE A 422 -12.63 7.41 8.72
N LYS A 423 -12.63 6.55 9.75
CA LYS A 423 -12.37 5.10 9.58
C LYS A 423 -13.38 4.47 8.62
N GLU A 424 -14.66 4.80 8.76
CA GLU A 424 -15.71 4.26 7.91
C GLU A 424 -15.65 4.80 6.47
N PHE A 425 -15.27 6.07 6.31
CA PHE A 425 -15.07 6.68 4.99
C PHE A 425 -13.90 6.03 4.24
N LEU A 426 -12.83 5.70 4.93
CA LEU A 426 -11.57 5.18 4.37
C LEU A 426 -11.61 3.66 4.07
N LYS A 427 -12.59 2.92 4.60
CA LYS A 427 -12.83 1.49 4.31
C LYS A 427 -13.43 1.23 2.92
N GLN A 428 -13.10 2.02 1.91
CA GLN A 428 -13.60 1.84 0.53
C GLN A 428 -12.67 1.06 -0.34
#